data_d104ceb79c7b5ec3f66a2221a248b667
#
_entry.id   d104ceb79c7b5ec3f66a2221a248b667
#
_cell.length_a   1.000
_cell.length_b   1.000
_cell.length_c   1.000
_cell.angle_alpha   90.00
_cell.angle_beta   90.00
_cell.angle_gamma   90.00
#
_symmetry.space_group_name_H-M   'P 1'
#
loop_
_entity.id
_entity.type
_entity.pdbx_description
1 polymer ?
#
loop_
_entity_poly.entity_id
_entity_poly.type
_entity_poly.pdbx_seq_one_letter_code
_entity_poly.pdbx_strand_id
1 'polypeptide(L)'
;MKSKLDVFQTNEKQIEEGLTTFDLSVTSVIKALTEEGSKLKAMVDRHIEKMIATLKEKARQEKERLTKTLSDYKQLLEQAKEIEKRENKIRQSREDASIIQHLQTLNDDITKLSIVPLPVFPSVKYSPRSTSDSDVDQLIGTYSLK
;
A
#
# COMPACT_ATOMS: atom_id res chain seq x y z
N MET A 1 -47.38 60.12 16.63
CA MET A 1 -46.08 59.83 17.19
C MET A 1 -46.00 58.50 17.88
N LYS A 2 -46.95 58.12 18.73
CA LYS A 2 -46.97 56.81 19.39
C LYS A 2 -46.97 55.60 18.43
N SER A 3 -47.70 55.67 17.31
CA SER A 3 -47.71 54.61 16.34
C SER A 3 -46.37 54.38 15.62
N LYS A 4 -45.64 55.46 15.36
CA LYS A 4 -44.27 55.38 14.77
C LYS A 4 -43.28 54.84 15.80
N LEU A 5 -43.38 55.24 17.05
CA LEU A 5 -42.54 54.73 18.15
C LEU A 5 -42.76 53.23 18.33
N ASP A 6 -43.98 52.77 18.33
CA ASP A 6 -44.34 51.37 18.47
C ASP A 6 -43.76 50.53 17.30
N VAL A 7 -43.83 51.07 16.07
CA VAL A 7 -43.27 50.41 14.90
C VAL A 7 -41.73 50.28 15.02
N PHE A 8 -41.06 51.34 15.45
CA PHE A 8 -39.60 51.35 15.64
C PHE A 8 -39.20 50.33 16.72
N GLN A 9 -39.92 50.28 17.85
CA GLN A 9 -39.64 49.36 18.92
C GLN A 9 -39.86 47.91 18.46
N THR A 10 -40.94 47.63 17.73
CA THR A 10 -41.22 46.32 17.18
C THR A 10 -40.14 45.88 16.17
N ASN A 11 -39.72 46.80 15.29
CA ASN A 11 -38.67 46.53 14.31
C ASN A 11 -37.33 46.29 14.96
N GLU A 12 -36.98 47.09 15.97
CA GLU A 12 -35.76 46.88 16.77
C GLU A 12 -35.73 45.45 17.36
N LYS A 13 -36.81 45.07 18.00
CA LYS A 13 -36.93 43.75 18.61
C LYS A 13 -36.83 42.62 17.58
N GLN A 14 -37.49 42.79 16.42
CA GLN A 14 -37.39 41.81 15.33
C GLN A 14 -35.97 41.69 14.76
N ILE A 15 -35.25 42.80 14.66
CA ILE A 15 -33.85 42.78 14.20
C ILE A 15 -32.97 42.08 15.23
N GLU A 16 -33.14 42.33 16.51
CA GLU A 16 -32.41 41.66 17.60
C GLU A 16 -32.65 40.15 17.58
N GLU A 17 -33.93 39.74 17.45
CA GLU A 17 -34.32 38.33 17.34
C GLU A 17 -33.71 37.70 16.06
N GLY A 18 -33.74 38.42 14.94
CA GLY A 18 -33.18 37.97 13.68
C GLY A 18 -31.63 37.79 13.77
N LEU A 19 -30.93 38.70 14.44
CA LEU A 19 -29.50 38.58 14.69
C LEU A 19 -29.17 37.35 15.53
N THR A 20 -29.93 37.09 16.59
CA THR A 20 -29.75 35.93 17.45
C THR A 20 -29.98 34.65 16.67
N THR A 21 -31.06 34.58 15.87
CA THR A 21 -31.36 33.44 15.04
C THR A 21 -30.28 33.18 13.99
N PHE A 22 -29.78 34.26 13.36
CA PHE A 22 -28.68 34.17 12.40
C PHE A 22 -27.39 33.61 13.04
N ASP A 23 -27.02 34.14 14.21
CA ASP A 23 -25.83 33.66 14.91
C ASP A 23 -25.93 32.17 15.28
N LEU A 24 -27.09 31.74 15.74
CA LEU A 24 -27.35 30.34 16.04
C LEU A 24 -27.24 29.47 14.78
N SER A 25 -27.76 29.98 13.66
CA SER A 25 -27.68 29.30 12.36
C SER A 25 -26.21 29.15 11.92
N VAL A 26 -25.41 30.21 12.03
CA VAL A 26 -23.98 30.18 11.71
C VAL A 26 -23.24 29.18 12.61
N THR A 27 -23.48 29.19 13.89
CA THR A 27 -22.89 28.28 14.87
C THR A 27 -23.23 26.81 14.52
N SER A 28 -24.47 26.55 14.16
CA SER A 28 -24.94 25.23 13.77
C SER A 28 -24.22 24.71 12.51
N VAL A 29 -24.05 25.58 11.51
CA VAL A 29 -23.33 25.22 10.28
C VAL A 29 -21.86 24.95 10.55
N ILE A 30 -21.20 25.79 11.37
CA ILE A 30 -19.81 25.58 11.76
C ILE A 30 -19.62 24.23 12.45
N LYS A 31 -20.52 23.90 13.36
CA LYS A 31 -20.51 22.60 14.06
C LYS A 31 -20.66 21.45 13.08
N ALA A 32 -21.61 21.52 12.17
CA ALA A 32 -21.85 20.49 11.15
C ALA A 32 -20.64 20.32 10.24
N LEU A 33 -20.01 21.40 9.79
CA LEU A 33 -18.79 21.35 8.97
C LEU A 33 -17.64 20.68 9.72
N THR A 34 -17.45 21.02 10.98
CA THR A 34 -16.40 20.43 11.82
C THR A 34 -16.61 18.94 12.03
N GLU A 35 -17.83 18.52 12.32
CA GLU A 35 -18.18 17.12 12.50
C GLU A 35 -18.00 16.31 11.22
N GLU A 36 -18.43 16.83 10.09
CA GLU A 36 -18.29 16.17 8.80
C GLU A 36 -16.81 16.05 8.40
N GLY A 37 -16.02 17.11 8.61
CA GLY A 37 -14.59 17.07 8.39
C GLY A 37 -13.90 16.01 9.24
N SER A 38 -14.28 15.88 10.50
CA SER A 38 -13.74 14.85 11.40
C SER A 38 -14.07 13.43 10.93
N LYS A 39 -15.31 13.21 10.48
CA LYS A 39 -15.72 11.93 9.90
C LYS A 39 -14.88 11.56 8.68
N LEU A 40 -14.70 12.50 7.76
CA LEU A 40 -13.93 12.29 6.55
C LEU A 40 -12.48 11.96 6.85
N LYS A 41 -11.87 12.68 7.79
CA LYS A 41 -10.49 12.38 8.24
C LYS A 41 -10.39 10.96 8.79
N ALA A 42 -11.33 10.55 9.63
CA ALA A 42 -11.36 9.21 10.20
C ALA A 42 -11.55 8.14 9.12
N MET A 43 -12.36 8.40 8.11
CA MET A 43 -12.57 7.48 6.98
C MET A 43 -11.30 7.33 6.15
N VAL A 44 -10.63 8.43 5.85
CA VAL A 44 -9.36 8.44 5.11
C VAL A 44 -8.30 7.67 5.88
N ASP A 45 -8.14 7.93 7.17
CA ASP A 45 -7.16 7.26 8.01
C ASP A 45 -7.38 5.74 8.03
N ARG A 46 -8.63 5.30 8.21
CA ARG A 46 -8.96 3.87 8.18
C ARG A 46 -8.66 3.23 6.83
N HIS A 47 -8.93 3.95 5.75
CA HIS A 47 -8.66 3.44 4.40
C HIS A 47 -7.16 3.29 4.16
N ILE A 48 -6.38 4.28 4.59
CA ILE A 48 -4.90 4.22 4.51
C ILE A 48 -4.36 3.03 5.31
N GLU A 49 -4.86 2.83 6.53
CA GLU A 49 -4.46 1.69 7.36
C GLU A 49 -4.74 0.34 6.68
N LYS A 50 -5.91 0.21 6.06
CA LYS A 50 -6.27 -0.99 5.29
C LYS A 50 -5.35 -1.21 4.10
N MET A 51 -5.04 -0.16 3.36
CA MET A 51 -4.13 -0.24 2.21
C MET A 51 -2.73 -0.66 2.65
N ILE A 52 -2.23 -0.08 3.74
CA ILE A 52 -0.92 -0.43 4.30
C ILE A 52 -0.90 -1.88 4.76
N ALA A 53 -1.93 -2.34 5.47
CA ALA A 53 -2.03 -3.72 5.93
C ALA A 53 -2.04 -4.71 4.76
N THR A 54 -2.81 -4.41 3.71
CA THR A 54 -2.87 -5.23 2.50
C THR A 54 -1.51 -5.30 1.80
N LEU A 55 -0.83 -4.15 1.67
CA LEU A 55 0.49 -4.09 1.07
C LEU A 55 1.52 -4.89 1.86
N LYS A 56 1.53 -4.76 3.18
CA LYS A 56 2.43 -5.53 4.07
C LYS A 56 2.22 -7.02 3.93
N GLU A 57 0.97 -7.49 3.85
CA GLU A 57 0.66 -8.91 3.69
C GLU A 57 1.12 -9.44 2.34
N LYS A 58 0.86 -8.71 1.26
CA LYS A 58 1.34 -9.07 -0.08
C LYS A 58 2.87 -9.11 -0.14
N ALA A 59 3.52 -8.12 0.47
CA ALA A 59 4.99 -8.06 0.53
C ALA A 59 5.56 -9.25 1.31
N ARG A 60 4.90 -9.66 2.42
CA ARG A 60 5.30 -10.82 3.19
C ARG A 60 5.24 -12.11 2.35
N GLN A 61 4.15 -12.30 1.63
CA GLN A 61 3.97 -13.47 0.75
C GLN A 61 5.04 -13.51 -0.34
N GLU A 62 5.33 -12.38 -0.97
CA GLU A 62 6.36 -12.30 -2.00
C GLU A 62 7.76 -12.54 -1.45
N LYS A 63 8.06 -12.04 -0.25
CA LYS A 63 9.32 -12.32 0.44
C LYS A 63 9.48 -13.80 0.76
N GLU A 64 8.42 -14.46 1.22
CA GLU A 64 8.45 -15.90 1.47
C GLU A 64 8.73 -16.69 0.20
N ARG A 65 8.06 -16.33 -0.88
CA ARG A 65 8.28 -16.96 -2.21
C ARG A 65 9.73 -16.80 -2.67
N LEU A 66 10.26 -15.58 -2.57
CA LEU A 66 11.65 -15.30 -2.96
C LEU A 66 12.68 -15.99 -2.05
N THR A 67 12.39 -16.08 -0.75
CA THR A 67 13.24 -16.77 0.22
C THR A 67 13.31 -18.26 -0.08
N LYS A 68 12.19 -18.87 -0.45
CA LYS A 68 12.15 -20.28 -0.88
C LYS A 68 12.97 -20.48 -2.15
N THR A 69 12.78 -19.62 -3.14
CA THR A 69 13.55 -19.66 -4.39
C THR A 69 15.06 -19.53 -4.12
N LEU A 70 15.43 -18.62 -3.23
CA LEU A 70 16.83 -18.44 -2.82
C LEU A 70 17.40 -19.72 -2.19
N SER A 71 16.63 -20.39 -1.33
CA SER A 71 17.02 -21.65 -0.72
C SER A 71 17.25 -22.73 -1.78
N ASP A 72 16.35 -22.82 -2.76
CA ASP A 72 16.47 -23.78 -3.86
C ASP A 72 17.73 -23.52 -4.69
N TYR A 73 18.03 -22.25 -4.99
CA TYR A 73 19.26 -21.88 -5.70
C TYR A 73 20.53 -22.20 -4.91
N LYS A 74 20.51 -22.00 -3.61
CA LYS A 74 21.63 -22.38 -2.74
C LYS A 74 21.91 -23.88 -2.78
N GLN A 75 20.86 -24.69 -2.77
CA GLN A 75 20.99 -26.15 -2.89
C GLN A 75 21.57 -26.54 -4.24
N LEU A 76 21.07 -25.94 -5.34
CA LEU A 76 21.60 -26.17 -6.68
C LEU A 76 23.08 -25.78 -6.79
N LEU A 77 23.45 -24.67 -6.19
CA LEU A 77 24.85 -24.19 -6.16
C LEU A 77 25.75 -25.20 -5.43
N GLU A 78 25.30 -25.73 -4.29
CA GLU A 78 26.06 -26.74 -3.55
C GLU A 78 26.22 -28.04 -4.36
N GLN A 79 25.15 -28.47 -5.04
CA GLN A 79 25.22 -29.62 -5.94
C GLN A 79 26.20 -29.40 -7.10
N ALA A 80 26.19 -28.23 -7.69
CA ALA A 80 27.10 -27.87 -8.77
C ALA A 80 28.57 -27.85 -8.30
N LYS A 81 28.83 -27.32 -7.10
CA LYS A 81 30.17 -27.34 -6.50
C LYS A 81 30.67 -28.75 -6.22
N GLU A 82 29.79 -29.62 -5.77
CA GLU A 82 30.11 -31.04 -5.54
C GLU A 82 30.46 -31.75 -6.86
N ILE A 83 29.71 -31.47 -7.92
CA ILE A 83 30.00 -31.99 -9.26
C ILE A 83 31.35 -31.48 -9.76
N GLU A 84 31.66 -30.21 -9.58
CA GLU A 84 32.95 -29.61 -9.95
C GLU A 84 34.12 -30.30 -9.25
N LYS A 85 33.96 -30.58 -7.94
CA LYS A 85 34.97 -31.31 -7.15
C LYS A 85 35.19 -32.71 -7.72
N ARG A 86 34.12 -33.45 -8.08
CA ARG A 86 34.22 -34.77 -8.66
C ARG A 86 34.89 -34.73 -10.05
N GLU A 87 34.56 -33.74 -10.85
CA GLU A 87 35.19 -33.51 -12.13
C GLU A 87 36.69 -33.32 -11.96
N ASN A 88 37.13 -32.48 -11.04
CA ASN A 88 38.56 -32.23 -10.77
C ASN A 88 39.28 -33.49 -10.27
N LYS A 89 38.64 -34.29 -9.41
CA LYS A 89 39.20 -35.59 -8.96
C LYS A 89 39.40 -36.56 -10.12
N ILE A 90 38.46 -36.63 -11.03
CA ILE A 90 38.53 -37.51 -12.22
C ILE A 90 39.68 -37.07 -13.11
N ARG A 91 39.87 -35.79 -13.34
CA ARG A 91 40.95 -35.23 -14.14
C ARG A 91 42.35 -35.50 -13.54
N GLN A 92 42.42 -35.61 -12.20
CA GLN A 92 43.64 -35.90 -11.46
C GLN A 92 43.93 -37.39 -11.32
N SER A 93 42.90 -38.26 -11.57
CA SER A 93 43.02 -39.72 -11.45
C SER A 93 43.78 -40.26 -12.65
N ARG A 94 44.62 -41.31 -12.42
CA ARG A 94 45.37 -42.04 -13.42
C ARG A 94 44.85 -43.44 -13.68
N GLU A 95 43.74 -43.83 -13.03
CA GLU A 95 43.11 -45.18 -13.16
C GLU A 95 42.08 -45.18 -14.29
N ASP A 96 42.43 -45.77 -15.45
CA ASP A 96 41.58 -45.71 -16.64
C ASP A 96 40.22 -46.38 -16.51
N ALA A 97 40.13 -47.54 -15.83
CA ALA A 97 38.88 -48.31 -15.71
C ALA A 97 37.86 -47.65 -14.77
N SER A 98 38.32 -47.00 -13.69
CA SER A 98 37.47 -46.31 -12.78
C SER A 98 37.06 -44.91 -13.27
N ILE A 99 37.84 -44.28 -14.13
CA ILE A 99 37.55 -43.01 -14.76
C ILE A 99 36.29 -43.07 -15.60
N ILE A 100 36.12 -44.15 -16.41
CA ILE A 100 34.94 -44.30 -17.27
C ILE A 100 33.64 -44.36 -16.45
N GLN A 101 33.62 -45.11 -15.36
CA GLN A 101 32.45 -45.17 -14.45
C GLN A 101 32.18 -43.84 -13.79
N HIS A 102 33.22 -43.17 -13.30
CA HIS A 102 33.09 -41.84 -12.67
C HIS A 102 32.59 -40.79 -13.66
N LEU A 103 33.06 -40.81 -14.91
CA LEU A 103 32.58 -39.91 -15.96
C LEU A 103 31.09 -40.15 -16.30
N GLN A 104 30.65 -41.40 -16.35
CA GLN A 104 29.26 -41.74 -16.61
C GLN A 104 28.37 -41.21 -15.48
N THR A 105 28.73 -41.47 -14.23
CA THR A 105 28.03 -40.98 -13.06
C THR A 105 27.98 -39.44 -13.00
N LEU A 106 29.11 -38.80 -13.29
CA LEU A 106 29.21 -37.36 -13.34
C LEU A 106 28.31 -36.77 -14.43
N ASN A 107 28.30 -37.36 -15.61
CA ASN A 107 27.46 -36.93 -16.73
C ASN A 107 25.98 -37.07 -16.39
N ASP A 108 25.57 -38.19 -15.74
CA ASP A 108 24.21 -38.37 -15.27
C ASP A 108 23.79 -37.28 -14.24
N ASP A 109 24.67 -36.95 -13.32
CA ASP A 109 24.42 -35.93 -12.33
C ASP A 109 24.34 -34.53 -12.93
N ILE A 110 25.17 -34.24 -13.91
CA ILE A 110 25.13 -32.96 -14.67
C ILE A 110 23.80 -32.85 -15.42
N THR A 111 23.37 -33.95 -16.04
CA THR A 111 22.11 -34.00 -16.79
C THR A 111 20.88 -33.80 -15.88
N LYS A 112 20.96 -34.24 -14.62
CA LYS A 112 19.90 -34.03 -13.61
C LYS A 112 19.84 -32.62 -13.06
N LEU A 113 20.93 -31.84 -13.15
CA LEU A 113 20.95 -30.46 -12.79
C LEU A 113 20.15 -29.66 -13.81
N SER A 114 19.08 -29.03 -13.36
CA SER A 114 18.30 -28.12 -14.20
C SER A 114 18.62 -26.68 -13.85
N ILE A 115 18.79 -25.87 -14.88
CA ILE A 115 18.93 -24.42 -14.70
C ILE A 115 17.53 -23.86 -14.50
N VAL A 116 17.27 -23.34 -13.30
CA VAL A 116 16.02 -22.67 -12.98
C VAL A 116 16.13 -21.20 -13.37
N PRO A 117 15.21 -20.67 -14.18
CA PRO A 117 15.25 -19.25 -14.54
C PRO A 117 15.08 -18.37 -13.32
N LEU A 118 15.67 -17.17 -13.36
CA LEU A 118 15.47 -16.20 -12.31
C LEU A 118 14.01 -15.86 -12.17
N PRO A 119 13.49 -15.73 -10.93
CA PRO A 119 12.13 -15.30 -10.72
C PRO A 119 11.96 -13.84 -11.11
N VAL A 120 10.74 -13.48 -11.47
CA VAL A 120 10.40 -12.07 -11.65
C VAL A 120 10.37 -11.41 -10.28
N PHE A 121 11.14 -10.33 -10.13
CA PHE A 121 11.17 -9.59 -8.88
C PHE A 121 9.97 -8.65 -8.80
N PRO A 122 9.22 -8.70 -7.71
CA PRO A 122 8.11 -7.78 -7.52
C PRO A 122 8.62 -6.35 -7.34
N SER A 123 7.87 -5.40 -7.83
CA SER A 123 8.11 -3.99 -7.58
C SER A 123 6.84 -3.32 -7.12
N VAL A 124 6.98 -2.33 -6.27
CA VAL A 124 5.83 -1.57 -5.76
C VAL A 124 5.95 -0.15 -6.28
N LYS A 125 4.88 0.32 -6.92
CA LYS A 125 4.79 1.70 -7.40
C LYS A 125 3.58 2.35 -6.78
N TYR A 126 3.73 3.59 -6.39
CA TYR A 126 2.64 4.41 -5.91
C TYR A 126 2.33 5.48 -6.93
N SER A 127 1.07 5.57 -7.29
CA SER A 127 0.57 6.62 -8.20
C SER A 127 -0.43 7.47 -7.42
N PRO A 128 0.00 8.62 -6.90
CA PRO A 128 -0.92 9.49 -6.20
C PRO A 128 -1.91 10.11 -7.18
N ARG A 129 -3.15 10.19 -6.74
CA ARG A 129 -4.17 10.92 -7.47
C ARG A 129 -4.05 12.40 -7.12
N SER A 130 -4.05 13.24 -8.14
CA SER A 130 -4.13 14.69 -7.94
C SER A 130 -5.51 15.04 -7.38
N THR A 131 -5.53 15.76 -6.27
CA THR A 131 -6.77 16.21 -5.62
C THR A 131 -6.80 17.73 -5.62
N SER A 132 -7.90 18.31 -6.08
CA SER A 132 -8.13 19.75 -6.08
C SER A 132 -9.00 20.16 -4.89
N ASP A 133 -9.01 21.44 -4.58
CA ASP A 133 -9.92 22.02 -3.57
C ASP A 133 -11.39 21.73 -3.92
N SER A 134 -11.72 21.73 -5.22
CA SER A 134 -13.05 21.38 -5.71
C SER A 134 -13.45 19.95 -5.34
N ASP A 135 -12.53 18.98 -5.42
CA ASP A 135 -12.78 17.59 -5.02
C ASP A 135 -13.07 17.50 -3.52
N VAL A 136 -12.35 18.27 -2.71
CA VAL A 136 -12.57 18.31 -1.26
C VAL A 136 -13.93 18.95 -0.94
N ASP A 137 -14.29 20.02 -1.64
CA ASP A 137 -15.58 20.67 -1.47
C ASP A 137 -16.74 19.71 -1.75
N GLN A 138 -16.63 18.87 -2.78
CA GLN A 138 -17.62 17.85 -3.10
C GLN A 138 -17.76 16.81 -1.99
N LEU A 139 -16.68 16.46 -1.32
CA LEU A 139 -16.71 15.49 -0.22
C LEU A 139 -17.37 16.05 1.03
N ILE A 140 -17.09 17.31 1.36
CA ILE A 140 -17.59 17.95 2.57
C ILE A 140 -19.04 18.44 2.38
N GLY A 141 -19.36 18.87 1.17
CA GLY A 141 -20.62 19.52 0.89
C GLY A 141 -20.51 21.04 0.88
N THR A 142 -21.63 21.69 0.72
CA THR A 142 -21.69 23.14 0.59
C THR A 142 -22.71 23.74 1.57
N TYR A 143 -22.52 25.00 1.89
CA TYR A 143 -23.51 25.78 2.59
C TYR A 143 -23.97 26.95 1.70
N SER A 144 -25.13 27.48 1.99
CA SER A 144 -25.63 28.65 1.31
C SER A 144 -26.03 29.74 2.32
N LEU A 145 -25.65 30.96 1.98
CA LEU A 145 -26.05 32.15 2.72
C LEU A 145 -27.02 32.94 1.84
N LYS A 146 -28.22 33.11 2.33
CA LYS A 146 -29.27 33.85 1.61
C LYS A 146 -29.42 35.27 2.18
#